data_d3a5355c794c0b32758420a0ebdce192
#
_entry.id   d3a5355c794c0b32758420a0ebdce192
#
_cell.length_a   1.000
_cell.length_b   1.000
_cell.length_c   1.000
_cell.angle_alpha   90.00
_cell.angle_beta   90.00
_cell.angle_gamma   90.00
#
_symmetry.space_group_name_H-M   'P 1'
#
loop_
_entity.id
_entity.type
_entity.pdbx_description
1 polymer ?
#
loop_
_entity_poly.entity_id
_entity_poly.type
_entity_poly.pdbx_seq_one_letter_code
_entity_poly.pdbx_strand_id
1 'polypeptide(L)'
;DLPTHLASIRKLAAIDGVGPKIARSAYLFLRTPDNVAVIERLRKHGVALEDEAAAAGDQLPQTLAGLTFVLTGSLVESGMTRDEAGGALKARGAKVSSSVSKKTSFVVAGEAAGSKYDKAVSLGVPILDEAALLRILETGEAPAAAIGATDAIDA
;
A
#
# COMPACT_ATOMS: atom_id res chain seq x y z
N ASP A 1 13.17 28.30 -17.60
CA ASP A 1 11.79 28.73 -17.42
C ASP A 1 11.29 28.42 -15.99
N LEU A 2 11.13 29.49 -15.19
CA LEU A 2 10.73 29.42 -13.78
C LEU A 2 9.42 28.61 -13.51
N PRO A 3 8.37 28.72 -14.34
CA PRO A 3 7.13 27.99 -14.10
C PRO A 3 7.26 26.47 -14.19
N THR A 4 8.10 25.97 -15.09
CA THR A 4 8.33 24.53 -15.25
C THR A 4 9.08 23.93 -14.06
N HIS A 5 10.01 24.67 -13.48
CA HIS A 5 10.76 24.26 -12.29
C HIS A 5 9.86 24.15 -11.06
N LEU A 6 8.96 25.11 -10.86
CA LEU A 6 8.01 25.11 -9.75
C LEU A 6 7.00 23.96 -9.86
N ALA A 7 6.56 23.64 -11.08
CA ALA A 7 5.67 22.51 -11.31
C ALA A 7 6.32 21.17 -10.95
N SER A 8 7.60 20.99 -11.33
CA SER A 8 8.35 19.77 -11.00
C SER A 8 8.60 19.62 -9.49
N ILE A 9 8.96 20.70 -8.81
CA ILE A 9 9.15 20.70 -7.36
C ILE A 9 7.83 20.41 -6.63
N ARG A 10 6.70 20.95 -7.13
CA ARG A 10 5.36 20.65 -6.56
C ARG A 10 4.99 19.18 -6.71
N LYS A 11 5.30 18.54 -7.87
CA LYS A 11 5.07 17.11 -8.07
C LYS A 11 5.88 16.27 -7.09
N LEU A 12 7.15 16.62 -6.84
CA LEU A 12 7.98 15.94 -5.85
C LEU A 12 7.47 16.17 -4.42
N ALA A 13 7.01 17.38 -4.10
CA ALA A 13 6.46 17.70 -2.78
C ALA A 13 5.08 17.07 -2.51
N ALA A 14 4.42 16.54 -3.53
CA ALA A 14 3.16 15.80 -3.39
C ALA A 14 3.37 14.33 -2.96
N ILE A 15 4.60 13.84 -2.99
CA ILE A 15 4.95 12.50 -2.51
C ILE A 15 4.88 12.50 -0.98
N ASP A 16 4.21 11.50 -0.42
CA ASP A 16 4.08 11.36 1.04
C ASP A 16 5.47 11.27 1.70
N GLY A 17 5.68 12.03 2.76
CA GLY A 17 6.99 12.15 3.42
C GLY A 17 7.98 13.10 2.76
N VAL A 18 7.69 13.66 1.60
CA VAL A 18 8.58 14.61 0.90
C VAL A 18 8.13 16.05 1.14
N GLY A 19 8.82 16.74 2.04
CA GLY A 19 8.57 18.17 2.28
C GLY A 19 9.17 19.07 1.19
N PRO A 20 8.80 20.38 1.17
CA PRO A 20 9.27 21.34 0.14
C PRO A 20 10.80 21.46 0.06
N LYS A 21 11.49 21.35 1.18
CA LYS A 21 12.96 21.40 1.24
C LYS A 21 13.58 20.18 0.54
N ILE A 22 13.05 18.98 0.82
CA ILE A 22 13.50 17.72 0.22
C ILE A 22 13.20 17.73 -1.28
N ALA A 23 11.99 18.11 -1.66
CA ALA A 23 11.58 18.22 -3.07
C ALA A 23 12.51 19.14 -3.87
N ARG A 24 12.87 20.31 -3.32
CA ARG A 24 13.80 21.24 -3.95
C ARG A 24 15.21 20.65 -4.06
N SER A 25 15.69 20.01 -3.00
CA SER A 25 17.02 19.38 -2.98
C SER A 25 17.14 18.26 -4.02
N ALA A 26 16.13 17.36 -4.06
CA ALA A 26 16.04 16.29 -5.05
C ALA A 26 15.97 16.84 -6.49
N TYR A 27 15.20 17.90 -6.71
CA TYR A 27 15.10 18.54 -8.01
C TYR A 27 16.45 19.08 -8.50
N LEU A 28 17.19 19.77 -7.63
CA LEU A 28 18.51 20.30 -7.96
C LEU A 28 19.53 19.18 -8.20
N PHE A 29 19.50 18.14 -7.38
CA PHE A 29 20.36 16.96 -7.53
C PHE A 29 20.19 16.31 -8.90
N LEU A 30 18.94 16.09 -9.32
CA LEU A 30 18.59 15.46 -10.60
C LEU A 30 18.87 16.37 -11.83
N ARG A 31 19.25 17.62 -11.64
CA ARG A 31 19.65 18.55 -12.70
C ARG A 31 21.14 18.83 -12.75
N THR A 32 21.89 18.33 -11.81
CA THR A 32 23.35 18.43 -11.82
C THR A 32 23.88 17.41 -12.83
N PRO A 33 24.63 17.82 -13.88
CA PRO A 33 25.07 16.92 -14.95
C PRO A 33 25.84 15.70 -14.45
N ASP A 34 26.71 15.89 -13.46
CA ASP A 34 27.51 14.80 -12.88
C ASP A 34 26.63 13.75 -12.20
N ASN A 35 25.58 14.17 -11.48
CA ASN A 35 24.65 13.27 -10.82
C ASN A 35 23.81 12.49 -11.86
N VAL A 36 23.37 13.16 -12.91
CA VAL A 36 22.65 12.51 -14.01
C VAL A 36 23.53 11.47 -14.69
N ALA A 37 24.80 11.79 -14.93
CA ALA A 37 25.75 10.84 -15.51
C ALA A 37 25.97 9.60 -14.63
N VAL A 38 25.99 9.77 -13.31
CA VAL A 38 26.07 8.63 -12.35
C VAL A 38 24.81 7.78 -12.43
N ILE A 39 23.63 8.38 -12.45
CA ILE A 39 22.34 7.66 -12.56
C ILE A 39 22.27 6.86 -13.86
N GLU A 40 22.68 7.45 -14.99
CA GLU A 40 22.71 6.75 -16.27
C GLU A 40 23.71 5.58 -16.28
N ARG A 41 24.84 5.73 -15.60
CA ARG A 41 25.80 4.61 -15.43
C ARG A 41 25.23 3.48 -14.60
N LEU A 42 24.54 3.80 -13.50
CA LEU A 42 23.84 2.80 -12.66
C LEU A 42 22.80 2.04 -13.49
N ARG A 43 21.99 2.74 -14.28
CA ARG A 43 21.00 2.13 -15.18
C ARG A 43 21.67 1.17 -16.19
N LYS A 44 22.78 1.57 -16.80
CA LYS A 44 23.54 0.73 -17.74
C LYS A 44 24.11 -0.54 -17.10
N HIS A 45 24.39 -0.49 -15.81
CA HIS A 45 24.87 -1.65 -15.03
C HIS A 45 23.75 -2.51 -14.42
N GLY A 46 22.49 -2.30 -14.83
CA GLY A 46 21.37 -3.12 -14.43
C GLY A 46 20.81 -2.80 -13.04
N VAL A 47 21.16 -1.64 -12.46
CA VAL A 47 20.53 -1.19 -11.22
C VAL A 47 19.10 -0.77 -11.54
N ALA A 48 18.11 -1.40 -10.93
CA ALA A 48 16.72 -0.99 -11.02
C ALA A 48 16.56 0.39 -10.37
N LEU A 49 16.16 1.37 -11.17
CA LEU A 49 15.90 2.74 -10.72
C LEU A 49 14.41 3.04 -10.57
N GLU A 50 13.62 2.05 -10.88
CA GLU A 50 12.16 2.09 -10.75
C GLU A 50 11.77 1.08 -9.67
N ASP A 51 10.84 1.48 -8.81
CA ASP A 51 10.22 0.55 -7.88
C ASP A 51 9.36 -0.42 -8.71
N GLU A 52 9.58 -1.73 -8.58
CA GLU A 52 8.80 -2.73 -9.31
C GLU A 52 7.29 -2.56 -9.06
N ALA A 53 6.93 -2.06 -7.88
CA ALA A 53 5.55 -1.68 -7.56
C ALA A 53 5.04 -0.46 -8.36
N ALA A 54 5.93 0.41 -8.82
CA ALA A 54 5.59 1.58 -9.63
C ALA A 54 5.71 1.31 -11.14
N ALA A 55 6.55 0.35 -11.53
CA ALA A 55 6.72 -0.09 -12.93
C ALA A 55 5.56 -0.98 -13.42
N ALA A 56 4.77 -1.54 -12.53
CA ALA A 56 3.48 -2.16 -12.85
C ALA A 56 2.46 -1.09 -13.25
N GLY A 57 2.76 -0.40 -14.34
CA GLY A 57 1.93 0.64 -14.96
C GLY A 57 0.63 0.16 -15.61
N ASP A 58 0.22 -1.08 -15.39
CA ASP A 58 -1.17 -1.47 -15.41
C ASP A 58 -1.76 -1.05 -14.07
N GLN A 59 -2.36 0.12 -14.06
CA GLN A 59 -3.20 0.54 -12.94
C GLN A 59 -4.32 -0.50 -12.83
N LEU A 60 -4.10 -1.47 -11.94
CA LEU A 60 -5.17 -2.36 -11.53
C LEU A 60 -6.35 -1.48 -11.11
N PRO A 61 -7.57 -1.86 -11.45
CA PRO A 61 -8.74 -1.07 -11.07
C PRO A 61 -8.66 -0.69 -9.60
N GLN A 62 -8.79 0.61 -9.29
CA GLN A 62 -8.67 1.16 -7.93
C GLN A 62 -9.93 0.83 -7.11
N THR A 63 -10.33 -0.42 -7.15
CA THR A 63 -11.59 -0.94 -6.57
C THR A 63 -11.58 -0.94 -5.05
N LEU A 64 -10.39 -0.92 -4.43
CA LEU A 64 -10.20 -0.88 -3.00
C LEU A 64 -9.91 0.53 -2.47
N ALA A 65 -10.11 1.57 -3.30
CA ALA A 65 -9.89 2.95 -2.90
C ALA A 65 -10.77 3.33 -1.70
N GLY A 66 -10.16 3.95 -0.70
CA GLY A 66 -10.84 4.34 0.54
C GLY A 66 -10.91 3.27 1.62
N LEU A 67 -10.59 2.01 1.30
CA LEU A 67 -10.52 0.93 2.28
C LEU A 67 -9.17 0.88 2.99
N THR A 68 -9.19 0.59 4.27
CA THR A 68 -7.98 0.45 5.10
C THR A 68 -7.86 -0.98 5.61
N PHE A 69 -6.76 -1.63 5.27
CA PHE A 69 -6.44 -3.00 5.67
C PHE A 69 -5.36 -3.03 6.74
N VAL A 70 -5.44 -3.99 7.64
CA VAL A 70 -4.37 -4.32 8.58
C VAL A 70 -4.04 -5.80 8.42
N LEU A 71 -2.78 -6.11 8.20
CA LEU A 71 -2.30 -7.49 8.07
C LEU A 71 -1.69 -7.94 9.40
N THR A 72 -2.07 -9.13 9.87
CA THR A 72 -1.54 -9.73 11.10
C THR A 72 -1.37 -11.24 10.94
N GLY A 73 -0.43 -11.82 11.67
CA GLY A 73 -0.07 -13.23 11.50
C GLY A 73 0.83 -13.48 10.30
N SER A 74 1.08 -14.75 10.02
CA SER A 74 1.86 -15.21 8.87
C SER A 74 0.91 -15.70 7.77
N LEU A 75 1.16 -15.26 6.54
CA LEU A 75 0.40 -15.69 5.37
C LEU A 75 1.05 -16.95 4.81
N VAL A 76 0.64 -18.11 5.31
CA VAL A 76 1.28 -19.39 5.02
C VAL A 76 0.67 -20.07 3.79
N GLU A 77 -0.63 -19.93 3.59
CA GLU A 77 -1.35 -20.58 2.49
C GLU A 77 -1.03 -19.96 1.13
N SER A 78 -0.85 -18.64 1.08
CA SER A 78 -0.51 -17.93 -0.16
C SER A 78 0.99 -17.95 -0.47
N GLY A 79 1.83 -18.26 0.51
CA GLY A 79 3.28 -18.12 0.39
C GLY A 79 3.78 -16.68 0.24
N MET A 80 2.90 -15.70 0.36
CA MET A 80 3.22 -14.27 0.26
C MET A 80 3.70 -13.74 1.60
N THR A 81 4.67 -12.84 1.55
CA THR A 81 5.01 -12.02 2.73
C THR A 81 3.93 -10.96 2.97
N ARG A 82 3.87 -10.45 4.21
CA ARG A 82 2.94 -9.35 4.55
C ARG A 82 3.22 -8.08 3.72
N ASP A 83 4.47 -7.87 3.34
CA ASP A 83 4.86 -6.71 2.53
C ASP A 83 4.39 -6.86 1.08
N GLU A 84 4.50 -8.06 0.51
CA GLU A 84 3.95 -8.37 -0.82
C GLU A 84 2.43 -8.24 -0.86
N ALA A 85 1.75 -8.82 0.10
CA ALA A 85 0.29 -8.70 0.22
C ALA A 85 -0.15 -7.23 0.42
N GLY A 86 0.60 -6.49 1.25
CA GLY A 86 0.38 -5.06 1.45
C GLY A 86 0.62 -4.25 0.19
N GLY A 87 1.65 -4.58 -0.59
CA GLY A 87 1.94 -3.98 -1.90
C GLY A 87 0.81 -4.22 -2.90
N ALA A 88 0.32 -5.45 -3.00
CA ALA A 88 -0.76 -5.83 -3.90
C ALA A 88 -2.09 -5.11 -3.56
N LEU A 89 -2.41 -4.95 -2.27
CA LEU A 89 -3.57 -4.18 -1.83
C LEU A 89 -3.43 -2.68 -2.18
N LYS A 90 -2.24 -2.11 -1.97
CA LYS A 90 -1.95 -0.71 -2.32
C LYS A 90 -2.03 -0.47 -3.83
N ALA A 91 -1.59 -1.42 -4.65
CA ALA A 91 -1.69 -1.35 -6.11
C ALA A 91 -3.15 -1.23 -6.58
N ARG A 92 -4.11 -1.69 -5.78
CA ARG A 92 -5.57 -1.57 -6.02
C ARG A 92 -6.22 -0.38 -5.30
N GLY A 93 -5.42 0.54 -4.75
CA GLY A 93 -5.87 1.77 -4.10
C GLY A 93 -6.19 1.65 -2.60
N ALA A 94 -5.98 0.49 -1.99
CA ALA A 94 -6.19 0.33 -0.55
C ALA A 94 -5.11 1.03 0.28
N LYS A 95 -5.46 1.39 1.50
CA LYS A 95 -4.51 1.80 2.53
C LYS A 95 -4.14 0.60 3.39
N VAL A 96 -2.86 0.43 3.68
CA VAL A 96 -2.39 -0.61 4.60
C VAL A 96 -1.82 0.06 5.84
N SER A 97 -2.37 -0.29 6.99
CA SER A 97 -1.96 0.26 8.30
C SER A 97 -1.31 -0.83 9.16
N SER A 98 -0.40 -0.43 10.01
CA SER A 98 0.27 -1.30 10.99
C SER A 98 -0.54 -1.50 12.27
N SER A 99 -1.59 -0.70 12.50
CA SER A 99 -2.41 -0.73 13.72
C SER A 99 -3.90 -0.77 13.43
N VAL A 100 -4.64 -1.54 14.24
CA VAL A 100 -6.10 -1.62 14.16
C VAL A 100 -6.74 -0.43 14.86
N SER A 101 -7.69 0.20 14.20
CA SER A 101 -8.47 1.34 14.71
C SER A 101 -9.91 1.28 14.18
N LYS A 102 -10.80 2.14 14.70
CA LYS A 102 -12.17 2.27 14.18
C LYS A 102 -12.26 2.69 12.70
N LYS A 103 -11.15 3.17 12.12
CA LYS A 103 -11.04 3.52 10.69
C LYS A 103 -10.54 2.36 9.83
N THR A 104 -10.19 1.22 10.45
CA THR A 104 -9.79 0.01 9.73
C THR A 104 -11.02 -0.63 9.12
N SER A 105 -10.99 -0.87 7.82
CA SER A 105 -12.11 -1.51 7.10
C SER A 105 -12.06 -3.02 7.27
N PHE A 106 -10.87 -3.61 7.21
CA PHE A 106 -10.66 -5.06 7.31
C PHE A 106 -9.35 -5.39 8.01
N VAL A 107 -9.35 -6.48 8.77
CA VAL A 107 -8.13 -7.09 9.30
C VAL A 107 -7.95 -8.44 8.63
N VAL A 108 -6.85 -8.65 7.95
CA VAL A 108 -6.46 -9.95 7.41
C VAL A 108 -5.65 -10.68 8.46
N ALA A 109 -6.18 -11.79 8.93
CA ALA A 109 -5.58 -12.64 9.96
C ALA A 109 -5.04 -13.91 9.31
N GLY A 110 -3.71 -14.03 9.24
CA GLY A 110 -3.04 -15.29 8.92
C GLY A 110 -2.80 -16.12 10.16
N GLU A 111 -1.96 -17.15 10.03
CA GLU A 111 -1.62 -18.04 11.13
C GLU A 111 -0.92 -17.28 12.27
N ALA A 112 -1.26 -17.65 13.52
CA ALA A 112 -0.76 -16.99 14.73
C ALA A 112 -1.02 -15.47 14.78
N ALA A 113 -2.20 -15.03 14.33
CA ALA A 113 -2.66 -13.68 14.48
C ALA A 113 -2.77 -13.31 15.96
N GLY A 114 -1.89 -12.42 16.43
CA GLY A 114 -1.79 -12.03 17.84
C GLY A 114 -2.73 -10.89 18.24
N SER A 115 -2.28 -10.02 19.13
CA SER A 115 -3.05 -8.92 19.75
C SER A 115 -3.81 -8.01 18.78
N LYS A 116 -3.45 -7.96 17.51
CA LYS A 116 -4.20 -7.19 16.49
C LYS A 116 -5.54 -7.87 16.15
N TYR A 117 -5.59 -9.21 16.21
CA TYR A 117 -6.83 -9.97 16.05
C TYR A 117 -7.80 -9.64 17.19
N ASP A 118 -7.33 -9.74 18.43
CA ASP A 118 -8.16 -9.43 19.63
C ASP A 118 -8.68 -7.99 19.58
N LYS A 119 -7.83 -7.07 19.12
CA LYS A 119 -8.21 -5.67 18.95
C LYS A 119 -9.23 -5.47 17.84
N ALA A 120 -9.16 -6.22 16.75
CA ALA A 120 -10.16 -6.18 15.69
C ALA A 120 -11.51 -6.65 16.20
N VAL A 121 -11.56 -7.77 16.93
CA VAL A 121 -12.76 -8.29 17.57
C VAL A 121 -13.35 -7.26 18.53
N SER A 122 -12.54 -6.66 19.41
CA SER A 122 -12.98 -5.67 20.38
C SER A 122 -13.55 -4.39 19.76
N LEU A 123 -13.09 -4.03 18.56
CA LEU A 123 -13.53 -2.83 17.82
C LEU A 123 -14.66 -3.14 16.82
N GLY A 124 -15.05 -4.40 16.67
CA GLY A 124 -16.05 -4.83 15.68
C GLY A 124 -15.56 -4.68 14.23
N VAL A 125 -14.23 -4.74 14.00
CA VAL A 125 -13.67 -4.66 12.66
C VAL A 125 -13.75 -6.03 12.00
N PRO A 126 -14.30 -6.14 10.77
CA PRO A 126 -14.37 -7.42 10.05
C PRO A 126 -12.98 -8.04 9.88
N ILE A 127 -12.94 -9.36 10.14
CA ILE A 127 -11.72 -10.15 10.01
C ILE A 127 -11.86 -11.02 8.77
N LEU A 128 -10.83 -11.01 7.94
CA LEU A 128 -10.70 -11.81 6.74
C LEU A 128 -9.62 -12.86 6.95
N ASP A 129 -9.85 -14.04 6.43
CA ASP A 129 -8.82 -15.07 6.31
C ASP A 129 -7.93 -14.84 5.08
N GLU A 130 -6.94 -15.69 4.94
CA GLU A 130 -5.98 -15.61 3.82
C GLU A 130 -6.65 -15.94 2.47
N ALA A 131 -7.64 -16.85 2.46
CA ALA A 131 -8.41 -17.18 1.27
C ALA A 131 -9.24 -15.98 0.77
N ALA A 132 -9.83 -15.22 1.69
CA ALA A 132 -10.55 -13.99 1.34
C ALA A 132 -9.60 -12.91 0.81
N LEU A 133 -8.38 -12.79 1.36
CA LEU A 133 -7.36 -11.90 0.82
C LEU A 133 -7.01 -12.26 -0.62
N LEU A 134 -6.75 -13.54 -0.91
CA LEU A 134 -6.45 -14.00 -2.28
C LEU A 134 -7.57 -13.66 -3.25
N ARG A 135 -8.83 -13.88 -2.86
CA ARG A 135 -10.00 -13.48 -3.66
C ARG A 135 -10.02 -11.99 -3.96
N ILE A 136 -9.77 -11.15 -2.96
CA ILE A 136 -9.69 -9.70 -3.14
C ILE A 136 -8.58 -9.33 -4.11
N LEU A 137 -7.44 -10.01 -4.06
CA LEU A 137 -6.33 -9.78 -4.95
C LEU A 137 -6.61 -10.28 -6.39
N GLU A 138 -7.44 -11.29 -6.56
CA GLU A 138 -7.84 -11.81 -7.87
C GLU A 138 -8.96 -10.98 -8.50
N THR A 139 -10.04 -10.74 -7.76
CA THR A 139 -11.25 -10.09 -8.27
C THR A 139 -11.20 -8.58 -8.18
N GLY A 140 -10.43 -8.05 -7.24
CA GLY A 140 -10.41 -6.63 -6.91
C GLY A 140 -11.61 -6.18 -6.07
N GLU A 141 -12.48 -7.08 -5.64
CA GLU A 141 -13.68 -6.74 -4.90
C GLU A 141 -13.54 -7.12 -3.43
N ALA A 142 -13.86 -6.18 -2.53
CA ALA A 142 -13.97 -6.50 -1.11
C ALA A 142 -15.23 -7.34 -0.86
N PRO A 143 -15.18 -8.38 -0.02
CA PRO A 143 -16.34 -9.23 0.21
C PRO A 143 -17.51 -8.44 0.82
N ALA A 144 -18.68 -8.56 0.21
CA ALA A 144 -19.91 -7.88 0.64
C ALA A 144 -20.37 -8.27 2.07
N ALA A 145 -19.95 -9.43 2.55
CA ALA A 145 -20.28 -9.93 3.90
C ALA A 145 -19.57 -9.18 5.04
N ALA A 146 -18.61 -8.31 4.72
CA ALA A 146 -17.89 -7.52 5.71
C ALA A 146 -18.47 -6.13 5.93
N ILE A 147 -19.55 -5.76 5.25
CA ILE A 147 -20.24 -4.47 5.43
C ILE A 147 -21.35 -4.56 6.51
N GLY A 148 -21.51 -5.70 7.17
CA GLY A 148 -22.62 -5.82 8.12
C GLY A 148 -22.68 -7.13 8.89
N ALA A 149 -21.68 -7.42 9.68
CA ALA A 149 -21.85 -8.41 10.75
C ALA A 149 -22.15 -7.71 12.08
N THR A 150 -23.21 -6.93 12.10
CA THR A 150 -24.01 -6.69 13.28
C THR A 150 -25.35 -7.35 12.99
N ASP A 151 -25.39 -8.67 13.08
CA ASP A 151 -26.67 -9.30 13.41
C ASP A 151 -26.49 -10.74 13.91
N ALA A 152 -27.21 -10.99 14.98
CA ALA A 152 -27.56 -12.28 15.54
C ALA A 152 -26.56 -12.88 16.53
N ILE A 153 -26.63 -12.37 17.76
CA ILE A 153 -26.85 -13.26 18.88
C ILE A 153 -28.09 -12.72 19.61
N ASP A 154 -29.23 -13.15 19.16
CA ASP A 154 -30.40 -13.25 20.00
C ASP A 154 -31.02 -14.63 19.77
N ALA A 155 -30.88 -15.47 20.76
CA ALA A 155 -31.74 -16.52 21.23
C ALA A 155 -31.03 -17.38 22.27
#